data_0798b7fe7af38b00377bf580d6c237d4
#
_entry.id   0798b7fe7af38b00377bf580d6c237d4
#
_cell.length_a   1.000
_cell.length_b   1.000
_cell.length_c   1.000
_cell.angle_alpha   90.00
_cell.angle_beta   90.00
_cell.angle_gamma   90.00
#
_symmetry.space_group_name_H-M   'P 1'
#
loop_
_entity.id
_entity.type
_entity.pdbx_description
1 polymer ?
#
loop_
_entity_poly.entity_id
_entity_poly.type
_entity_poly.pdbx_seq_one_letter_code
_entity_poly.pdbx_strand_id
1 'polypeptide(L)'
;MSDLIVRRYEPEDYAAVYRVYSSPNAMAGTIGVPFSSPQEVRKELARDGEGSFPLVACAGEEVVGQLTLSVYMNPRTRHSGHFGIAVRDDWQGRGVGTALMGACLDLADNWLNLSRLDLRVYVDNAPAIALYEKFGFEIEGTHRRLAFRNGEYVDGYSMARIVDR
;
A
#
# COMPACT_ATOMS: atom_id res chain seq x y z
N MET A 1 -20.06 3.55 14.15
CA MET A 1 -18.84 3.23 13.36
C MET A 1 -19.06 1.89 12.67
N SER A 2 -18.90 1.88 11.36
CA SER A 2 -18.88 0.60 10.63
C SER A 2 -17.56 -0.10 10.93
N ASP A 3 -17.66 -1.37 11.28
CA ASP A 3 -16.47 -2.19 11.50
C ASP A 3 -15.72 -2.37 10.17
N LEU A 4 -14.44 -2.12 10.18
CA LEU A 4 -13.57 -2.34 9.02
C LEU A 4 -13.13 -3.81 9.01
N ILE A 5 -13.30 -4.46 7.88
CA ILE A 5 -12.86 -5.83 7.66
C ILE A 5 -11.80 -5.82 6.58
N VAL A 6 -10.64 -6.42 6.86
CA VAL A 6 -9.60 -6.63 5.87
C VAL A 6 -9.68 -8.07 5.40
N ARG A 7 -9.71 -8.25 4.07
CA ARG A 7 -9.73 -9.56 3.44
C ARG A 7 -8.89 -9.56 2.16
N ARG A 8 -8.67 -10.73 1.60
CA ARG A 8 -7.99 -10.83 0.31
C ARG A 8 -8.82 -10.16 -0.79
N TYR A 9 -8.14 -9.50 -1.71
CA TYR A 9 -8.73 -9.02 -2.95
C TYR A 9 -9.29 -10.20 -3.76
N GLU A 10 -10.46 -10.02 -4.31
CA GLU A 10 -11.10 -10.94 -5.26
C GLU A 10 -11.25 -10.23 -6.61
N PRO A 11 -11.25 -10.98 -7.75
CA PRO A 11 -11.33 -10.34 -9.07
C PRO A 11 -12.50 -9.37 -9.25
N GLU A 12 -13.61 -9.61 -8.59
CA GLU A 12 -14.81 -8.77 -8.63
C GLU A 12 -14.61 -7.40 -7.99
N ASP A 13 -13.59 -7.26 -7.16
CA ASP A 13 -13.28 -6.00 -6.45
C ASP A 13 -12.62 -4.94 -7.36
N TYR A 14 -12.24 -5.28 -8.58
CA TYR A 14 -11.39 -4.42 -9.41
C TYR A 14 -11.97 -3.01 -9.63
N ALA A 15 -13.27 -2.90 -9.85
CA ALA A 15 -13.91 -1.60 -10.06
C ALA A 15 -13.90 -0.74 -8.80
N ALA A 16 -14.07 -1.36 -7.63
CA ALA A 16 -14.00 -0.66 -6.35
C ALA A 16 -12.56 -0.23 -6.02
N VAL A 17 -11.58 -1.07 -6.31
CA VAL A 17 -10.16 -0.72 -6.16
C VAL A 17 -9.79 0.42 -7.11
N TYR A 18 -10.28 0.39 -8.34
CA TYR A 18 -10.09 1.51 -9.27
C TYR A 18 -10.61 2.82 -8.67
N ARG A 19 -11.78 2.82 -8.02
CA ARG A 19 -12.31 4.02 -7.35
C ARG A 19 -11.41 4.51 -6.22
N VAL A 20 -10.77 3.60 -5.48
CA VAL A 20 -9.79 3.97 -4.47
C VAL A 20 -8.63 4.74 -5.09
N TYR A 21 -7.98 4.16 -6.11
CA TYR A 21 -6.79 4.75 -6.74
C TYR A 21 -7.08 5.97 -7.59
N SER A 22 -8.30 6.14 -8.09
CA SER A 22 -8.69 7.29 -8.91
C SER A 22 -9.15 8.49 -8.10
N SER A 23 -9.33 8.36 -6.79
CA SER A 23 -9.61 9.52 -5.95
C SER A 23 -8.37 10.43 -5.89
N PRO A 24 -8.54 11.77 -5.92
CA PRO A 24 -7.44 12.70 -6.17
C PRO A 24 -6.23 12.58 -5.23
N ASN A 25 -6.47 12.47 -3.93
CA ASN A 25 -5.36 12.36 -2.97
C ASN A 25 -4.68 10.99 -3.03
N ALA A 26 -5.43 9.91 -3.23
CA ALA A 26 -4.86 8.59 -3.39
C ALA A 26 -4.03 8.51 -4.69
N MET A 27 -4.50 9.11 -5.77
CA MET A 27 -3.75 9.19 -7.02
C MET A 27 -2.45 9.98 -6.85
N ALA A 28 -2.50 11.13 -6.19
CA ALA A 28 -1.32 11.96 -5.94
C ALA A 28 -0.30 11.28 -5.03
N GLY A 29 -0.75 10.41 -4.13
CA GLY A 29 0.10 9.65 -3.21
C GLY A 29 0.66 8.34 -3.77
N THR A 30 0.26 7.94 -4.97
CA THR A 30 0.71 6.71 -5.64
C THR A 30 1.41 7.05 -6.96
N ILE A 31 1.58 6.08 -7.85
CA ILE A 31 2.21 6.28 -9.16
C ILE A 31 1.20 6.28 -10.31
N GLY A 32 -0.09 6.30 -9.99
CA GLY A 32 -1.14 6.34 -11.01
C GLY A 32 -1.15 7.63 -11.81
N VAL A 33 -1.65 7.55 -13.03
CA VAL A 33 -1.85 8.70 -13.90
C VAL A 33 -3.34 8.92 -14.15
N PRO A 34 -3.77 10.16 -14.41
CA PRO A 34 -5.15 10.44 -14.78
C PRO A 34 -5.60 9.65 -16.02
N PHE A 35 -6.89 9.42 -16.13
CA PHE A 35 -7.52 8.74 -17.27
C PHE A 35 -7.13 7.27 -17.45
N SER A 36 -6.65 6.61 -16.38
CA SER A 36 -6.50 5.16 -16.37
C SER A 36 -7.87 4.48 -16.37
N SER A 37 -7.90 3.18 -16.68
CA SER A 37 -9.16 2.43 -16.76
C SER A 37 -9.27 1.38 -15.64
N PRO A 38 -10.52 0.98 -15.26
CA PRO A 38 -10.70 -0.12 -14.33
C PRO A 38 -10.02 -1.41 -14.78
N GLN A 39 -9.94 -1.65 -16.09
CA GLN A 39 -9.32 -2.85 -16.66
C GLN A 39 -7.82 -2.90 -16.43
N GLU A 40 -7.15 -1.75 -16.35
CA GLU A 40 -5.73 -1.69 -16.01
C GLU A 40 -5.48 -2.18 -14.58
N VAL A 41 -6.31 -1.73 -13.63
CA VAL A 41 -6.26 -2.19 -12.24
C VAL A 41 -6.50 -3.70 -12.18
N ARG A 42 -7.49 -4.20 -12.91
CA ARG A 42 -7.80 -5.62 -12.98
C ARG A 42 -6.60 -6.45 -13.46
N LYS A 43 -5.95 -6.00 -14.53
CA LYS A 43 -4.77 -6.66 -15.07
C LYS A 43 -3.61 -6.66 -14.09
N GLU A 44 -3.37 -5.53 -13.44
CA GLU A 44 -2.25 -5.38 -12.51
C GLU A 44 -2.40 -6.29 -11.30
N LEU A 45 -3.60 -6.32 -10.71
CA LEU A 45 -3.89 -7.19 -9.56
C LEU A 45 -3.98 -8.66 -9.94
N ALA A 46 -4.32 -8.99 -11.20
CA ALA A 46 -4.33 -10.36 -11.70
C ALA A 46 -2.92 -10.90 -11.99
N ARG A 47 -1.90 -10.05 -12.04
CA ARG A 47 -0.49 -10.47 -12.13
C ARG A 47 0.03 -11.04 -10.81
N ASP A 48 -0.87 -11.57 -10.00
CA ASP A 48 -0.52 -12.24 -8.76
C ASP A 48 0.45 -13.37 -9.05
N GLY A 49 1.72 -13.07 -8.89
CA GLY A 49 2.74 -14.08 -8.86
C GLY A 49 2.83 -14.69 -7.47
N GLU A 50 3.63 -15.71 -7.36
CA GLU A 50 4.05 -16.25 -6.09
C GLU A 50 4.64 -15.11 -5.24
N GLY A 51 4.23 -15.00 -3.98
CA GLY A 51 4.69 -13.96 -3.07
C GLY A 51 3.90 -12.65 -3.11
N SER A 52 2.82 -12.56 -3.88
CA SER A 52 1.93 -11.40 -3.89
C SER A 52 0.67 -11.64 -3.04
N PHE A 53 0.36 -10.70 -2.17
CA PHE A 53 -0.78 -10.76 -1.24
C PHE A 53 -1.59 -9.47 -1.33
N PRO A 54 -2.50 -9.36 -2.30
CA PRO A 54 -3.38 -8.19 -2.39
C PRO A 54 -4.52 -8.28 -1.39
N LEU A 55 -4.67 -7.23 -0.57
CA LEU A 55 -5.70 -7.11 0.45
C LEU A 55 -6.60 -5.92 0.14
N VAL A 56 -7.84 -6.00 0.59
CA VAL A 56 -8.78 -4.88 0.57
C VAL A 56 -9.36 -4.64 1.96
N ALA A 57 -9.62 -3.38 2.28
CA ALA A 57 -10.36 -2.99 3.47
C ALA A 57 -11.78 -2.64 3.07
N CYS A 58 -12.74 -3.24 3.76
CA CYS A 58 -14.15 -3.07 3.49
C CYS A 58 -14.86 -2.40 4.66
N ALA A 59 -15.70 -1.42 4.36
CA ALA A 59 -16.67 -0.86 5.28
C ALA A 59 -18.05 -1.37 4.82
N GLY A 60 -18.58 -2.36 5.52
CA GLY A 60 -19.73 -3.11 5.00
C GLY A 60 -19.38 -3.81 3.69
N GLU A 61 -20.15 -3.53 2.66
CA GLU A 61 -19.91 -4.09 1.31
C GLU A 61 -18.99 -3.22 0.44
N GLU A 62 -18.62 -2.03 0.90
CA GLU A 62 -17.79 -1.11 0.14
C GLU A 62 -16.30 -1.37 0.39
N VAL A 63 -15.54 -1.52 -0.68
CA VAL A 63 -14.08 -1.49 -0.64
C VAL A 63 -13.62 -0.03 -0.54
N VAL A 64 -12.91 0.31 0.53
CA VAL A 64 -12.48 1.69 0.83
C VAL A 64 -10.99 1.86 0.90
N GLY A 65 -10.23 0.78 0.82
CA GLY A 65 -8.79 0.80 0.81
C GLY A 65 -8.21 -0.49 0.22
N GLN A 66 -6.95 -0.42 -0.19
CA GLN A 66 -6.24 -1.55 -0.79
C GLN A 66 -4.77 -1.52 -0.37
N LEU A 67 -4.21 -2.69 -0.10
CA LEU A 67 -2.78 -2.87 0.16
C LEU A 67 -2.33 -4.15 -0.52
N THR A 68 -1.20 -4.11 -1.22
CA THR A 68 -0.55 -5.32 -1.73
C THR A 68 0.80 -5.49 -1.06
N LEU A 69 0.97 -6.61 -0.35
CA LEU A 69 2.25 -7.04 0.18
C LEU A 69 2.91 -7.95 -0.85
N SER A 70 4.16 -7.66 -1.19
CA SER A 70 4.93 -8.44 -2.14
C SER A 70 6.24 -8.90 -1.51
N VAL A 71 6.47 -10.19 -1.52
CA VAL A 71 7.71 -10.81 -1.01
C VAL A 71 8.74 -10.83 -2.14
N TYR A 72 9.98 -10.47 -1.85
CA TYR A 72 11.08 -10.63 -2.80
C TYR A 72 11.41 -12.12 -2.92
N MET A 73 11.29 -12.68 -4.11
CA MET A 73 11.36 -14.14 -4.31
C MET A 73 12.76 -14.70 -4.54
N ASN A 74 13.76 -13.84 -4.73
CA ASN A 74 15.13 -14.27 -4.83
C ASN A 74 15.58 -14.91 -3.49
N PRO A 75 16.23 -16.09 -3.48
CA PRO A 75 16.62 -16.75 -2.23
C PRO A 75 17.43 -15.89 -1.26
N ARG A 76 18.19 -14.91 -1.76
CA ARG A 76 19.00 -14.04 -0.92
C ARG A 76 18.21 -12.86 -0.32
N THR A 77 16.98 -12.60 -0.79
CA THR A 77 16.15 -11.49 -0.36
C THR A 77 14.77 -11.91 0.16
N ARG A 78 14.52 -13.22 0.28
CA ARG A 78 13.21 -13.76 0.69
C ARG A 78 12.80 -13.41 2.12
N HIS A 79 13.72 -12.92 2.92
CA HIS A 79 13.44 -12.39 4.25
C HIS A 79 12.82 -11.00 4.22
N SER A 80 12.65 -10.42 3.04
CA SER A 80 12.16 -9.06 2.88
C SER A 80 11.02 -8.98 1.86
N GLY A 81 10.24 -7.92 2.01
CA GLY A 81 9.16 -7.59 1.11
C GLY A 81 8.91 -6.10 1.08
N HIS A 82 8.01 -5.69 0.21
CA HIS A 82 7.56 -4.32 0.13
C HIS A 82 6.04 -4.27 0.01
N PHE A 83 5.46 -3.13 0.23
CA PHE A 83 4.03 -2.97 0.03
C PHE A 83 3.69 -1.59 -0.51
N GLY A 84 2.54 -1.52 -1.19
CA GLY A 84 1.89 -0.29 -1.56
C GLY A 84 0.50 -0.25 -0.92
N ILE A 85 0.04 0.93 -0.55
CA ILE A 85 -1.24 1.13 0.12
C ILE A 85 -1.94 2.37 -0.44
N ALA A 86 -3.25 2.30 -0.56
CA ALA A 86 -4.09 3.45 -0.88
C ALA A 86 -5.40 3.37 -0.11
N VAL A 87 -5.90 4.52 0.31
CA VAL A 87 -7.19 4.68 0.98
C VAL A 87 -8.01 5.69 0.18
N ARG A 88 -9.27 5.36 -0.10
CA ARG A 88 -10.17 6.27 -0.83
C ARG A 88 -10.29 7.59 -0.04
N ASP A 89 -10.28 8.71 -0.75
CA ASP A 89 -10.18 10.04 -0.14
C ASP A 89 -11.21 10.29 0.96
N ASP A 90 -12.47 9.91 0.73
CA ASP A 90 -13.56 10.11 1.70
C ASP A 90 -13.46 9.21 2.94
N TRP A 91 -12.54 8.26 2.93
CA TRP A 91 -12.28 7.37 4.05
C TRP A 91 -10.92 7.60 4.72
N GLN A 92 -10.17 8.60 4.30
CA GLN A 92 -8.91 8.97 4.96
C GLN A 92 -9.17 9.51 6.36
N GLY A 93 -8.26 9.26 7.30
CA GLY A 93 -8.41 9.68 8.70
C GLY A 93 -9.45 8.90 9.49
N ARG A 94 -9.91 7.74 8.98
CA ARG A 94 -10.97 6.93 9.61
C ARG A 94 -10.51 5.53 10.00
N GLY A 95 -9.19 5.32 10.09
CA GLY A 95 -8.61 4.05 10.56
C GLY A 95 -8.41 2.98 9.49
N VAL A 96 -8.69 3.27 8.22
CA VAL A 96 -8.54 2.29 7.12
C VAL A 96 -7.08 1.91 6.93
N GLY A 97 -6.19 2.90 6.89
CA GLY A 97 -4.75 2.65 6.78
C GLY A 97 -4.21 1.83 7.95
N THR A 98 -4.66 2.13 9.16
CA THR A 98 -4.29 1.37 10.36
C THR A 98 -4.75 -0.08 10.28
N ALA A 99 -5.97 -0.33 9.82
CA ALA A 99 -6.49 -1.69 9.66
C ALA A 99 -5.69 -2.49 8.61
N LEU A 100 -5.40 -1.88 7.47
CA LEU A 100 -4.59 -2.52 6.42
C LEU A 100 -3.17 -2.81 6.90
N MET A 101 -2.53 -1.86 7.57
CA MET A 101 -1.19 -2.05 8.12
C MET A 101 -1.15 -3.16 9.17
N GLY A 102 -2.13 -3.22 10.06
CA GLY A 102 -2.23 -4.28 11.04
C GLY A 102 -2.30 -5.67 10.40
N ALA A 103 -3.14 -5.83 9.40
CA ALA A 103 -3.25 -7.09 8.65
C ALA A 103 -1.96 -7.43 7.89
N CYS A 104 -1.34 -6.44 7.26
CA CYS A 104 -0.08 -6.61 6.55
C CYS A 104 1.04 -7.10 7.49
N LEU A 105 1.18 -6.47 8.65
CA LEU A 105 2.22 -6.85 9.61
C LEU A 105 1.94 -8.19 10.28
N ASP A 106 0.69 -8.52 10.56
CA ASP A 106 0.34 -9.86 11.03
C ASP A 106 0.77 -10.94 10.03
N LEU A 107 0.45 -10.72 8.76
CA LEU A 107 0.84 -11.65 7.70
C LEU A 107 2.36 -11.76 7.57
N ALA A 108 3.06 -10.63 7.58
CA ALA A 108 4.51 -10.58 7.45
C ALA A 108 5.22 -11.25 8.64
N ASP A 109 4.77 -10.96 9.86
CA ASP A 109 5.44 -11.40 11.09
C ASP A 109 5.11 -12.85 11.45
N ASN A 110 3.84 -13.23 11.34
CA ASN A 110 3.35 -14.49 11.91
C ASN A 110 3.20 -15.61 10.87
N TRP A 111 3.21 -15.29 9.59
CA TRP A 111 2.94 -16.26 8.53
C TRP A 111 4.05 -16.35 7.47
N LEU A 112 4.68 -15.24 7.12
CA LEU A 112 5.68 -15.18 6.05
C LEU A 112 7.13 -15.08 6.55
N ASN A 113 7.31 -14.85 7.84
CA ASN A 113 8.64 -14.70 8.47
C ASN A 113 9.49 -13.62 7.79
N LEU A 114 8.91 -12.47 7.50
CA LEU A 114 9.63 -11.35 6.91
C LEU A 114 10.27 -10.53 8.01
N SER A 115 11.60 -10.45 8.00
CA SER A 115 12.35 -9.64 8.97
C SER A 115 12.57 -8.22 8.51
N ARG A 116 12.26 -7.92 7.25
CA ARG A 116 12.37 -6.58 6.68
C ARG A 116 11.18 -6.28 5.78
N LEU A 117 10.53 -5.15 5.99
CA LEU A 117 9.56 -4.57 5.07
C LEU A 117 10.01 -3.18 4.68
N ASP A 118 9.92 -2.85 3.41
CA ASP A 118 10.25 -1.51 2.94
C ASP A 118 9.11 -0.91 2.11
N LEU A 119 9.16 0.40 1.97
CA LEU A 119 8.21 1.19 1.21
C LEU A 119 8.87 2.45 0.68
N ARG A 120 8.23 3.09 -0.29
CA ARG A 120 8.53 4.45 -0.70
C ARG A 120 7.33 5.34 -0.47
N VAL A 121 7.59 6.56 -0.04
CA VAL A 121 6.55 7.56 0.25
C VAL A 121 7.06 8.93 -0.15
N TYR A 122 6.19 9.76 -0.74
CA TYR A 122 6.58 11.13 -1.08
C TYR A 122 6.81 11.97 0.18
N VAL A 123 7.81 12.84 0.12
CA VAL A 123 8.25 13.62 1.30
C VAL A 123 7.15 14.53 1.85
N ASP A 124 6.18 14.91 1.04
CA ASP A 124 5.05 15.76 1.44
C ASP A 124 3.81 14.99 1.92
N ASN A 125 3.87 13.67 1.95
CA ASN A 125 2.76 12.84 2.42
C ASN A 125 2.86 12.62 3.93
N ALA A 126 2.65 13.69 4.70
CA ALA A 126 2.77 13.66 6.15
C ALA A 126 1.86 12.62 6.84
N PRO A 127 0.59 12.45 6.46
CA PRO A 127 -0.27 11.43 7.08
C PRO A 127 0.26 10.00 6.88
N ALA A 128 0.76 9.67 5.70
CA ALA A 128 1.31 8.35 5.42
C ALA A 128 2.60 8.11 6.22
N ILE A 129 3.50 9.09 6.24
CA ILE A 129 4.75 9.00 7.00
C ILE A 129 4.44 8.75 8.49
N ALA A 130 3.50 9.51 9.06
CA ALA A 130 3.08 9.33 10.46
C ALA A 130 2.49 7.94 10.71
N LEU A 131 1.70 7.42 9.78
CA LEU A 131 1.15 6.06 9.85
C LEU A 131 2.28 5.02 9.91
N TYR A 132 3.26 5.12 9.02
CA TYR A 132 4.37 4.16 8.96
C TYR A 132 5.26 4.25 10.21
N GLU A 133 5.58 5.45 10.68
CA GLU A 133 6.35 5.64 11.90
C GLU A 133 5.65 5.01 13.11
N LYS A 134 4.33 5.12 13.19
CA LYS A 134 3.52 4.49 14.25
C LYS A 134 3.70 2.97 14.27
N PHE A 135 3.93 2.35 13.12
CA PHE A 135 4.17 0.90 13.02
C PHE A 135 5.65 0.51 13.04
N GLY A 136 6.54 1.43 13.36
CA GLY A 136 7.95 1.14 13.56
C GLY A 136 8.83 1.27 12.31
N PHE A 137 8.33 1.89 11.25
CA PHE A 137 9.13 2.19 10.07
C PHE A 137 10.00 3.41 10.30
N GLU A 138 11.22 3.37 9.80
CA GLU A 138 12.20 4.45 9.90
C GLU A 138 12.66 4.87 8.49
N ILE A 139 13.00 6.14 8.32
CA ILE A 139 13.53 6.67 7.06
C ILE A 139 14.96 6.16 6.89
N GLU A 140 15.24 5.52 5.75
CA GLU A 140 16.57 5.03 5.39
C GLU A 140 17.27 5.93 4.38
N GLY A 141 16.55 6.72 3.63
CA GLY A 141 17.16 7.61 2.66
C GLY A 141 16.13 8.43 1.89
N THR A 142 16.65 9.39 1.11
CA THR A 142 15.84 10.27 0.27
C THR A 142 16.19 10.04 -1.19
N HIS A 143 15.15 9.82 -2.02
CA HIS A 143 15.27 9.75 -3.47
C HIS A 143 14.87 11.09 -4.06
N ARG A 144 15.82 11.83 -4.60
CA ARG A 144 15.53 13.09 -5.27
C ARG A 144 14.82 12.82 -6.60
N ARG A 145 13.77 13.63 -6.88
CA ARG A 145 12.96 13.50 -8.10
C ARG A 145 12.44 12.07 -8.30
N LEU A 146 11.88 11.51 -7.24
CA LEU A 146 11.34 10.15 -7.31
C LEU A 146 10.20 10.05 -8.31
N ALA A 147 9.37 11.10 -8.43
CA ALA A 147 8.25 11.12 -9.36
C ALA A 147 7.98 12.54 -9.86
N PHE A 148 7.13 12.61 -10.88
CA PHE A 148 6.63 13.84 -11.46
C PHE A 148 5.11 13.83 -11.36
N ARG A 149 4.54 14.90 -10.79
CA ARG A 149 3.09 15.04 -10.67
C ARG A 149 2.70 16.52 -10.65
N ASN A 150 1.53 16.84 -11.20
CA ASN A 150 1.03 18.22 -11.24
C ASN A 150 2.06 19.22 -11.77
N GLY A 151 2.86 18.82 -12.77
CA GLY A 151 3.86 19.68 -13.38
C GLY A 151 5.15 19.88 -12.59
N GLU A 152 5.35 19.16 -11.48
CA GLU A 152 6.52 19.30 -10.61
C GLU A 152 7.13 17.95 -10.23
N TYR A 153 8.45 17.95 -10.02
CA TYR A 153 9.12 16.80 -9.42
C TYR A 153 8.86 16.76 -7.92
N VAL A 154 8.74 15.55 -7.38
CA VAL A 154 8.61 15.32 -5.94
C VAL A 154 9.66 14.30 -5.50
N ASP A 155 10.30 14.59 -4.36
CA ASP A 155 11.22 13.66 -3.72
C ASP A 155 10.45 12.61 -2.92
N GLY A 156 11.08 11.48 -2.65
CA GLY A 156 10.50 10.43 -1.84
C GLY A 156 11.48 9.89 -0.83
N TYR A 157 10.94 9.38 0.28
CA TYR A 157 11.71 8.61 1.26
C TYR A 157 11.62 7.12 0.95
N SER A 158 12.72 6.41 1.20
CA SER A 158 12.68 4.99 1.51
C SER A 158 12.50 4.83 3.01
N MET A 159 11.55 4.02 3.42
CA MET A 159 11.36 3.67 4.83
C MET A 159 11.36 2.15 4.97
N ALA A 160 11.83 1.67 6.11
CA ALA A 160 11.84 0.24 6.40
C ALA A 160 11.55 -0.05 7.86
N ARG A 161 10.98 -1.23 8.08
CA ARG A 161 10.80 -1.82 9.40
C ARG A 161 11.61 -3.10 9.45
N ILE A 162 12.48 -3.21 10.43
CA ILE A 162 13.32 -4.40 10.63
C ILE A 162 12.96 -5.03 11.97
N VAL A 163 12.75 -6.33 11.96
CA VAL A 163 12.41 -7.11 13.14
C VAL A 163 13.51 -8.15 13.38
N ASP A 164 14.07 -8.14 14.56
CA ASP A 164 15.07 -9.15 14.95
C ASP A 164 14.36 -10.49 15.22
N ARG A 165 14.85 -11.55 14.59
CA ARG A 165 14.33 -12.91 14.75
C ARG A 165 15.47 -13.92 14.81
#